data_02e33e6c190c1dbc0e7dcf7bd5fcad80
#
_entry.id   02e33e6c190c1dbc0e7dcf7bd5fcad80
#
_cell.length_a   1.000
_cell.length_b   1.000
_cell.length_c   1.000
_cell.angle_alpha   90.00
_cell.angle_beta   90.00
_cell.angle_gamma   90.00
#
_symmetry.space_group_name_H-M   'P 1'
#
loop_
_entity.id
_entity.type
_entity.pdbx_description
1 polymer ?
#
loop_
_entity_poly.entity_id
_entity_poly.type
_entity_poly.pdbx_seq_one_letter_code
_entity_poly.pdbx_strand_id
1 'polypeptide(L)'
;MMKEYLVPEEAAGTRIDKFLADACPDLSRSFLQKLLKESSVTSDGKAVKSSFKVNGGETIAFEVPKPQEAAIEAENIPLDILYEDSDVILVNKPKGMVVHPAAGHYTGTLVNALMYHCKDQLSGINGVMRPGIVHRIDMNTTGVLVVCKNDFAHNSLAEQLKVHSITRVYYAIVFGNLREDEGTVHAPIGRHPTDRKKMSIHSKQGRDAITHYCVLERFGAYTFIECRLETGRTHQIRVHMASIGHPLLGDEVYGPVRQPFSLEGQTLHAGVLGFIHPRTGEYVEFSAPLPAYFEELLEKLRKKAGK
;
A
#
# COMPACT_ATOMS: atom_id res chain seq x y z
N MET A 1 2.44 16.67 -25.46
CA MET A 1 3.09 16.28 -26.74
C MET A 1 1.98 15.83 -27.68
N MET A 2 1.88 16.46 -28.87
CA MET A 2 0.92 16.05 -29.89
C MET A 2 1.35 14.72 -30.50
N LYS A 3 0.46 13.76 -30.58
CA LYS A 3 0.63 12.49 -31.32
C LYS A 3 -0.37 12.47 -32.47
N GLU A 4 0.10 12.08 -33.65
CA GLU A 4 -0.70 11.97 -34.86
C GLU A 4 -0.47 10.60 -35.51
N TYR A 5 -1.54 9.97 -35.97
CA TYR A 5 -1.53 8.65 -36.57
C TYR A 5 -2.40 8.65 -37.83
N LEU A 6 -1.81 8.35 -38.97
CA LEU A 6 -2.56 8.09 -40.21
C LEU A 6 -3.19 6.70 -40.13
N VAL A 7 -4.47 6.61 -40.33
CA VAL A 7 -5.20 5.34 -40.33
C VAL A 7 -4.92 4.57 -41.62
N PRO A 8 -4.31 3.37 -41.55
CA PRO A 8 -4.10 2.56 -42.75
C PRO A 8 -5.45 2.00 -43.27
N GLU A 9 -5.53 1.72 -44.54
CA GLU A 9 -6.77 1.23 -45.22
C GLU A 9 -7.30 -0.07 -44.58
N GLU A 10 -6.43 -0.97 -44.15
CA GLU A 10 -6.77 -2.22 -43.49
C GLU A 10 -7.40 -2.04 -42.10
N ALA A 11 -7.24 -0.89 -41.47
CA ALA A 11 -7.84 -0.57 -40.18
C ALA A 11 -9.22 0.08 -40.30
N ALA A 12 -9.69 0.35 -41.50
CA ALA A 12 -11.00 0.96 -41.72
C ALA A 12 -12.14 0.15 -41.06
N GLY A 13 -13.09 0.84 -40.42
CA GLY A 13 -14.19 0.23 -39.69
C GLY A 13 -13.85 -0.23 -38.26
N THR A 14 -12.57 -0.20 -37.86
CA THR A 14 -12.15 -0.53 -36.51
C THR A 14 -12.59 0.57 -35.53
N ARG A 15 -12.97 0.19 -34.32
CA ARG A 15 -13.27 1.18 -33.27
C ARG A 15 -12.01 1.93 -32.87
N ILE A 16 -12.11 3.24 -32.69
CA ILE A 16 -10.98 4.12 -32.38
C ILE A 16 -10.28 3.71 -31.06
N ASP A 17 -11.02 3.23 -30.05
CA ASP A 17 -10.42 2.77 -28.79
C ASP A 17 -9.52 1.53 -28.96
N LYS A 18 -9.84 0.67 -29.94
CA LYS A 18 -9.01 -0.48 -30.30
C LYS A 18 -7.83 -0.05 -31.18
N PHE A 19 -8.09 0.75 -32.21
CA PHE A 19 -7.05 1.29 -33.10
C PHE A 19 -5.95 2.00 -32.31
N LEU A 20 -6.31 2.90 -31.40
CA LEU A 20 -5.35 3.63 -30.56
C LEU A 20 -4.59 2.72 -29.61
N ALA A 21 -5.22 1.67 -29.05
CA ALA A 21 -4.53 0.71 -28.20
C ALA A 21 -3.43 -0.07 -28.94
N ASP A 22 -3.68 -0.38 -30.21
CA ASP A 22 -2.72 -1.09 -31.08
C ASP A 22 -1.63 -0.13 -31.59
N ALA A 23 -1.98 1.12 -31.95
CA ALA A 23 -1.06 2.13 -32.47
C ALA A 23 -0.17 2.78 -31.36
N CYS A 24 -0.58 2.74 -30.11
CA CYS A 24 0.09 3.38 -28.99
C CYS A 24 0.38 2.38 -27.84
N PRO A 25 1.28 1.41 -28.02
CA PRO A 25 1.57 0.38 -27.00
C PRO A 25 2.20 0.96 -25.73
N ASP A 26 2.75 2.16 -25.79
CA ASP A 26 3.33 2.94 -24.68
C ASP A 26 2.26 3.61 -23.80
N LEU A 27 1.00 3.66 -24.24
CA LEU A 27 -0.12 4.27 -23.50
C LEU A 27 -1.12 3.21 -23.01
N SER A 28 -1.53 3.32 -21.75
CA SER A 28 -2.51 2.38 -21.21
C SER A 28 -3.88 2.57 -21.85
N ARG A 29 -4.61 1.47 -22.07
CA ARG A 29 -5.98 1.50 -22.62
C ARG A 29 -6.93 2.37 -21.80
N SER A 30 -6.79 2.40 -20.50
CA SER A 30 -7.59 3.25 -19.60
C SER A 30 -7.29 4.74 -19.82
N PHE A 31 -6.05 5.10 -20.09
CA PHE A 31 -5.67 6.48 -20.41
C PHE A 31 -6.24 6.92 -21.76
N LEU A 32 -6.15 6.10 -22.79
CA LEU A 32 -6.73 6.36 -24.10
C LEU A 32 -8.26 6.53 -24.04
N GLN A 33 -8.95 5.69 -23.25
CA GLN A 33 -10.39 5.84 -23.01
C GLN A 33 -10.74 7.13 -22.28
N LYS A 34 -9.89 7.60 -21.37
CA LYS A 34 -10.07 8.89 -20.69
C LYS A 34 -10.00 10.04 -21.71
N LEU A 35 -8.99 10.07 -22.57
CA LEU A 35 -8.85 11.09 -23.62
C LEU A 35 -10.06 11.13 -24.56
N LEU A 36 -10.56 9.96 -24.97
CA LEU A 36 -11.76 9.85 -25.81
C LEU A 36 -13.02 10.36 -25.10
N LYS A 37 -13.15 10.08 -23.79
CA LYS A 37 -14.28 10.57 -22.98
C LYS A 37 -14.24 12.09 -22.79
N GLU A 38 -13.06 12.67 -22.67
CA GLU A 38 -12.83 14.11 -22.53
C GLU A 38 -12.86 14.84 -23.90
N SER A 39 -13.19 14.13 -25.00
CA SER A 39 -13.20 14.68 -26.37
C SER A 39 -11.86 15.29 -26.80
N SER A 40 -10.76 14.81 -26.22
CA SER A 40 -9.40 15.27 -26.52
C SER A 40 -8.74 14.55 -27.69
N VAL A 41 -9.47 13.65 -28.36
CA VAL A 41 -9.04 12.93 -29.57
C VAL A 41 -9.82 13.44 -30.76
N THR A 42 -9.12 13.75 -31.85
CA THR A 42 -9.73 14.23 -33.08
C THR A 42 -9.46 13.30 -34.27
N SER A 43 -10.38 13.21 -35.22
CA SER A 43 -10.19 12.65 -36.56
C SER A 43 -10.35 13.80 -37.54
N ASP A 44 -9.32 14.07 -38.36
CA ASP A 44 -9.23 15.21 -39.27
C ASP A 44 -9.67 16.54 -38.63
N GLY A 45 -9.20 16.78 -37.38
CA GLY A 45 -9.49 17.97 -36.60
C GLY A 45 -10.88 18.00 -35.90
N LYS A 46 -11.72 16.97 -36.06
CA LYS A 46 -13.04 16.89 -35.43
C LYS A 46 -13.00 15.94 -34.24
N ALA A 47 -13.46 16.39 -33.05
CA ALA A 47 -13.51 15.56 -31.86
C ALA A 47 -14.37 14.29 -32.02
N VAL A 48 -13.86 13.15 -31.58
CA VAL A 48 -14.53 11.86 -31.75
C VAL A 48 -14.73 11.16 -30.39
N LYS A 49 -15.77 10.30 -30.34
CA LYS A 49 -16.12 9.50 -29.16
C LYS A 49 -15.54 8.09 -29.27
N SER A 50 -15.44 7.36 -28.14
CA SER A 50 -14.90 5.99 -28.07
C SER A 50 -15.61 4.97 -28.98
N SER A 51 -16.84 5.24 -29.42
CA SER A 51 -17.59 4.39 -30.36
C SER A 51 -17.31 4.70 -31.82
N PHE A 52 -16.54 5.77 -32.11
CA PHE A 52 -16.20 6.16 -33.49
C PHE A 52 -15.45 5.02 -34.20
N LYS A 53 -15.78 4.79 -35.47
CA LYS A 53 -15.09 3.85 -36.35
C LYS A 53 -14.20 4.64 -37.29
N VAL A 54 -12.90 4.33 -37.26
CA VAL A 54 -11.93 5.00 -38.11
C VAL A 54 -12.12 4.62 -39.60
N ASN A 55 -11.81 5.54 -40.50
CA ASN A 55 -11.75 5.25 -41.93
C ASN A 55 -10.30 5.33 -42.43
N GLY A 56 -9.97 4.59 -43.47
CA GLY A 56 -8.67 4.64 -44.10
C GLY A 56 -8.35 6.06 -44.60
N GLY A 57 -7.10 6.48 -44.42
CA GLY A 57 -6.61 7.81 -44.78
C GLY A 57 -6.95 8.95 -43.81
N GLU A 58 -7.75 8.73 -42.77
CA GLU A 58 -8.00 9.73 -41.71
C GLU A 58 -6.77 9.93 -40.82
N THR A 59 -6.56 11.16 -40.34
CA THR A 59 -5.53 11.47 -39.36
C THR A 59 -6.15 11.57 -37.96
N ILE A 60 -5.79 10.65 -37.06
CA ILE A 60 -6.18 10.69 -35.66
C ILE A 60 -5.10 11.45 -34.88
N ALA A 61 -5.52 12.55 -34.22
CA ALA A 61 -4.62 13.38 -33.45
C ALA A 61 -5.13 13.56 -32.01
N PHE A 62 -4.19 13.56 -31.06
CA PHE A 62 -4.48 13.88 -29.66
C PHE A 62 -3.23 14.40 -28.95
N GLU A 63 -3.45 15.22 -27.96
CA GLU A 63 -2.37 15.68 -27.09
C GLU A 63 -2.21 14.73 -25.90
N VAL A 64 -1.01 14.19 -25.76
CA VAL A 64 -0.61 13.56 -24.50
C VAL A 64 -0.20 14.68 -23.56
N PRO A 65 -1.02 15.03 -22.55
CA PRO A 65 -0.61 16.02 -21.57
C PRO A 65 0.73 15.54 -20.99
N LYS A 66 1.66 16.47 -20.83
CA LYS A 66 2.86 16.17 -20.04
C LYS A 66 2.36 15.62 -18.72
N PRO A 67 2.94 14.52 -18.19
CA PRO A 67 2.65 14.14 -16.82
C PRO A 67 2.82 15.42 -15.98
N GLN A 68 1.75 15.97 -15.45
CA GLN A 68 1.89 16.83 -14.30
C GLN A 68 2.44 15.86 -13.25
N GLU A 69 3.74 15.94 -13.02
CA GLU A 69 4.31 15.46 -11.78
C GLU A 69 3.51 16.21 -10.73
N ALA A 70 2.55 15.50 -10.13
CA ALA A 70 1.83 16.05 -9.00
C ALA A 70 2.92 16.25 -7.95
N ALA A 71 3.43 17.46 -7.86
CA ALA A 71 4.40 17.83 -6.85
C ALA A 71 3.70 17.55 -5.52
N ILE A 72 4.25 16.62 -4.75
CA ILE A 72 3.76 16.39 -3.41
C ILE A 72 4.16 17.62 -2.60
N GLU A 73 3.18 18.32 -2.06
CA GLU A 73 3.43 19.48 -1.21
C GLU A 73 3.97 19.02 0.15
N ALA A 74 5.02 19.69 0.62
CA ALA A 74 5.55 19.50 1.97
C ALA A 74 4.56 20.10 2.98
N GLU A 75 4.15 19.32 3.98
CA GLU A 75 3.18 19.76 4.99
C GLU A 75 3.78 19.67 6.39
N ASN A 76 3.62 20.71 7.19
CA ASN A 76 4.07 20.72 8.59
C ASN A 76 3.15 19.86 9.48
N ILE A 77 3.29 18.56 9.34
CA ILE A 77 2.58 17.57 10.15
C ILE A 77 3.57 16.99 11.17
N PRO A 78 3.25 17.01 12.47
CA PRO A 78 4.11 16.45 13.50
C PRO A 78 4.40 14.96 13.25
N LEU A 79 5.68 14.56 13.36
CA LEU A 79 6.13 13.18 13.27
C LEU A 79 6.60 12.70 14.64
N ASP A 80 6.17 11.52 15.05
CA ASP A 80 6.74 10.79 16.18
C ASP A 80 7.95 10.00 15.68
N ILE A 81 9.14 10.59 15.87
CA ILE A 81 10.42 10.07 15.36
C ILE A 81 11.06 9.19 16.43
N LEU A 82 11.24 7.91 16.12
CA LEU A 82 11.89 6.94 17.00
C LEU A 82 13.42 6.98 16.89
N TYR A 83 13.91 7.26 15.69
CA TYR A 83 15.35 7.36 15.39
C TYR A 83 15.56 8.14 14.10
N GLU A 84 16.64 8.88 14.01
CA GLU A 84 17.05 9.57 12.79
C GLU A 84 18.56 9.74 12.74
N ASP A 85 19.14 9.48 11.57
CA ASP A 85 20.54 9.81 11.23
C ASP A 85 20.67 10.37 9.80
N SER A 86 21.85 10.26 9.18
CA SER A 86 22.11 10.73 7.81
C SER A 86 21.49 9.84 6.73
N ASP A 87 21.15 8.59 7.05
CA ASP A 87 20.77 7.56 6.09
C ASP A 87 19.30 7.17 6.20
N VAL A 88 18.78 7.08 7.43
CA VAL A 88 17.41 6.61 7.68
C VAL A 88 16.70 7.49 8.71
N ILE A 89 15.37 7.51 8.62
CA ILE A 89 14.49 8.02 9.66
C ILE A 89 13.43 6.93 9.96
N LEU A 90 13.22 6.63 11.23
CA LEU A 90 12.19 5.72 11.71
C LEU A 90 11.11 6.51 12.41
N VAL A 91 9.88 6.28 11.99
CA VAL A 91 8.72 6.97 12.54
C VAL A 91 7.72 5.99 13.13
N ASN A 92 7.09 6.37 14.23
CA ASN A 92 5.92 5.69 14.76
C ASN A 92 4.68 6.26 14.07
N LYS A 93 4.22 5.63 12.99
CA LYS A 93 3.10 6.13 12.20
C LYS A 93 1.79 6.05 12.99
N PRO A 94 1.05 7.15 13.12
CA PRO A 94 -0.25 7.14 13.77
C PRO A 94 -1.32 6.40 12.94
N LYS A 95 -2.44 6.08 13.56
CA LYS A 95 -3.66 5.57 12.93
C LYS A 95 -4.27 6.65 12.01
N GLY A 96 -4.92 6.24 10.93
CA GLY A 96 -5.58 7.15 9.98
C GLY A 96 -4.65 7.81 8.96
N MET A 97 -3.34 7.73 9.13
CA MET A 97 -2.37 8.33 8.21
C MET A 97 -2.00 7.37 7.07
N VAL A 98 -2.18 7.79 5.82
CA VAL A 98 -1.70 7.08 4.63
C VAL A 98 -0.21 7.33 4.45
N VAL A 99 0.55 6.32 4.03
CA VAL A 99 2.02 6.46 3.88
C VAL A 99 2.39 7.41 2.73
N HIS A 100 1.76 7.28 1.57
CA HIS A 100 2.05 8.09 0.39
C HIS A 100 0.77 8.44 -0.36
N PRO A 101 0.74 9.54 -1.13
CA PRO A 101 -0.43 9.97 -1.86
C PRO A 101 -1.05 8.87 -2.73
N ALA A 102 -2.36 8.75 -2.67
CA ALA A 102 -3.16 7.79 -3.42
C ALA A 102 -4.53 8.40 -3.74
N ALA A 103 -5.31 7.74 -4.60
CA ALA A 103 -6.65 8.19 -4.94
C ALA A 103 -7.52 8.42 -3.68
N GLY A 104 -7.98 9.66 -3.48
CA GLY A 104 -8.74 10.09 -2.31
C GLY A 104 -7.90 10.60 -1.12
N HIS A 105 -6.56 10.51 -1.18
CA HIS A 105 -5.64 10.97 -0.12
C HIS A 105 -4.40 11.59 -0.77
N TYR A 106 -4.50 12.82 -1.25
CA TYR A 106 -3.40 13.52 -1.93
C TYR A 106 -2.56 14.37 -0.98
N THR A 107 -3.12 14.69 0.20
CA THR A 107 -2.54 15.52 1.26
C THR A 107 -2.62 14.79 2.60
N GLY A 108 -1.96 15.29 3.64
CA GLY A 108 -1.99 14.71 4.98
C GLY A 108 -1.30 13.35 5.09
N THR A 109 -0.45 12.98 4.14
CA THR A 109 0.23 11.68 4.15
C THR A 109 1.57 11.74 4.88
N LEU A 110 2.10 10.59 5.25
CA LEU A 110 3.44 10.52 5.86
C LEU A 110 4.50 11.14 4.94
N VAL A 111 4.40 10.96 3.63
CA VAL A 111 5.34 11.57 2.67
C VAL A 111 5.26 13.09 2.71
N ASN A 112 4.06 13.70 2.80
CA ASN A 112 3.94 15.16 2.94
C ASN A 112 4.68 15.67 4.19
N ALA A 113 4.53 14.97 5.33
CA ALA A 113 5.21 15.31 6.58
C ALA A 113 6.74 15.12 6.48
N LEU A 114 7.19 14.03 5.87
CA LEU A 114 8.61 13.74 5.67
C LEU A 114 9.28 14.75 4.74
N MET A 115 8.61 15.19 3.68
CA MET A 115 9.13 16.23 2.79
C MET A 115 9.32 17.56 3.52
N TYR A 116 8.44 17.89 4.47
CA TYR A 116 8.61 19.08 5.30
C TYR A 116 9.78 18.92 6.29
N HIS A 117 9.88 17.78 6.97
CA HIS A 117 10.89 17.49 7.97
C HIS A 117 12.29 17.32 7.36
N CYS A 118 12.42 16.46 6.35
CA CYS A 118 13.70 16.10 5.73
C CYS A 118 14.12 17.08 4.62
N LYS A 119 13.20 17.93 4.14
CA LYS A 119 13.43 18.82 2.98
C LYS A 119 13.92 18.00 1.78
N ASP A 120 15.08 18.35 1.22
CA ASP A 120 15.68 17.69 0.05
C ASP A 120 16.44 16.38 0.39
N GLN A 121 16.40 15.95 1.67
CA GLN A 121 17.10 14.76 2.14
C GLN A 121 16.17 13.53 2.15
N LEU A 122 15.61 13.16 1.00
CA LEU A 122 14.88 11.91 0.83
C LEU A 122 15.34 11.25 -0.47
N SER A 123 15.45 9.92 -0.45
CA SER A 123 15.79 9.17 -1.67
C SER A 123 14.76 9.38 -2.78
N GLY A 124 15.22 9.66 -3.99
CA GLY A 124 14.38 9.85 -5.17
C GLY A 124 14.09 8.58 -5.98
N ILE A 125 14.63 7.41 -5.62
CA ILE A 125 14.58 6.18 -6.43
C ILE A 125 13.16 5.77 -6.84
N ASN A 126 12.17 5.90 -5.95
CA ASN A 126 10.77 5.58 -6.25
C ASN A 126 9.99 6.76 -6.86
N GLY A 127 10.71 7.76 -7.37
CA GLY A 127 10.14 8.94 -8.01
C GLY A 127 9.46 9.91 -7.06
N VAL A 128 8.93 10.98 -7.64
CA VAL A 128 8.34 12.12 -6.91
C VAL A 128 7.20 11.72 -5.97
N MET A 129 6.46 10.65 -6.29
CA MET A 129 5.29 10.23 -5.52
C MET A 129 5.60 9.42 -4.25
N ARG A 130 6.84 8.93 -4.07
CA ARG A 130 7.22 8.05 -2.96
C ARG A 130 8.67 8.26 -2.49
N PRO A 131 9.12 9.49 -2.30
CA PRO A 131 10.49 9.74 -1.89
C PRO A 131 10.80 9.03 -0.58
N GLY A 132 11.90 8.30 -0.54
CA GLY A 132 12.40 7.58 0.63
C GLY A 132 11.62 6.31 1.03
N ILE A 133 10.48 6.01 0.43
CA ILE A 133 9.59 4.92 0.85
C ILE A 133 10.03 3.58 0.26
N VAL A 134 10.54 2.67 1.07
CA VAL A 134 10.92 1.30 0.69
C VAL A 134 9.85 0.26 1.06
N HIS A 135 9.04 0.51 2.08
CA HIS A 135 7.90 -0.33 2.49
C HIS A 135 6.73 0.50 2.99
N ARG A 136 5.62 -0.16 3.28
CA ARG A 136 4.41 0.53 3.74
C ARG A 136 3.61 -0.33 4.70
N ILE A 137 2.87 0.35 5.57
CA ILE A 137 1.79 -0.23 6.38
C ILE A 137 0.46 0.44 6.00
N ASP A 138 -0.66 -0.20 6.32
CA ASP A 138 -1.99 0.31 5.94
C ASP A 138 -2.34 1.61 6.69
N MET A 139 -3.31 2.36 6.18
CA MET A 139 -3.76 3.63 6.77
C MET A 139 -4.05 3.50 8.27
N ASN A 140 -4.83 2.50 8.66
CA ASN A 140 -5.23 2.27 10.05
C ASN A 140 -4.29 1.33 10.83
N THR A 141 -3.16 0.92 10.25
CA THR A 141 -2.08 0.23 10.97
C THR A 141 -1.14 1.27 11.56
N THR A 142 -0.85 1.15 12.84
CA THR A 142 0.08 2.01 13.58
C THR A 142 1.47 1.39 13.67
N GLY A 143 2.47 2.16 14.10
CA GLY A 143 3.77 1.63 14.50
C GLY A 143 4.92 1.97 13.57
N VAL A 144 6.04 1.27 13.77
CA VAL A 144 7.34 1.61 13.21
C VAL A 144 7.39 1.41 11.69
N LEU A 145 7.94 2.42 11.02
CA LEU A 145 8.21 2.44 9.59
C LEU A 145 9.55 3.12 9.34
N VAL A 146 10.41 2.51 8.50
CA VAL A 146 11.68 3.10 8.07
C VAL A 146 11.53 3.82 6.75
N VAL A 147 12.19 4.97 6.64
CA VAL A 147 12.27 5.81 5.44
C VAL A 147 13.74 6.12 5.14
N CYS A 148 14.11 6.12 3.88
CA CYS A 148 15.47 6.34 3.42
C CYS A 148 15.72 7.80 3.08
N LYS A 149 16.74 8.40 3.69
CA LYS A 149 17.12 9.81 3.45
C LYS A 149 17.98 9.98 2.20
N ASN A 150 18.57 8.91 1.67
CA ASN A 150 19.38 8.92 0.46
C ASN A 150 19.26 7.61 -0.33
N ASP A 151 19.78 7.61 -1.55
CA ASP A 151 19.67 6.49 -2.49
C ASP A 151 20.53 5.29 -2.06
N PHE A 152 21.63 5.51 -1.34
CA PHE A 152 22.46 4.44 -0.81
C PHE A 152 21.69 3.60 0.21
N ALA A 153 21.06 4.25 1.18
CA ALA A 153 20.21 3.59 2.16
C ALA A 153 19.01 2.90 1.50
N HIS A 154 18.41 3.55 0.51
CA HIS A 154 17.27 3.00 -0.23
C HIS A 154 17.62 1.68 -0.93
N ASN A 155 18.71 1.63 -1.67
CA ASN A 155 19.15 0.43 -2.37
C ASN A 155 19.47 -0.71 -1.38
N SER A 156 20.15 -0.41 -0.28
CA SER A 156 20.47 -1.39 0.76
C SER A 156 19.21 -1.99 1.39
N LEU A 157 18.27 -1.14 1.84
CA LEU A 157 17.04 -1.62 2.47
C LEU A 157 16.08 -2.30 1.48
N ALA A 158 16.04 -1.86 0.23
CA ALA A 158 15.26 -2.52 -0.81
C ALA A 158 15.75 -3.94 -1.09
N GLU A 159 17.07 -4.17 -1.12
CA GLU A 159 17.63 -5.52 -1.29
C GLU A 159 17.34 -6.40 -0.06
N GLN A 160 17.48 -5.87 1.16
CA GLN A 160 17.12 -6.61 2.37
C GLN A 160 15.63 -6.99 2.42
N LEU A 161 14.73 -6.10 1.96
CA LEU A 161 13.30 -6.40 1.82
C LEU A 161 13.02 -7.48 0.77
N LYS A 162 13.78 -7.47 -0.33
CA LYS A 162 13.65 -8.43 -1.43
C LYS A 162 14.08 -9.83 -1.02
N VAL A 163 15.17 -9.95 -0.25
CA VAL A 163 15.65 -11.24 0.30
C VAL A 163 15.00 -11.61 1.62
N HIS A 164 14.04 -10.79 2.09
CA HIS A 164 13.25 -11.04 3.31
C HIS A 164 14.07 -11.12 4.61
N SER A 165 15.22 -10.43 4.69
CA SER A 165 16.08 -10.43 5.87
C SER A 165 15.70 -9.39 6.94
N ILE A 166 14.75 -8.50 6.65
CA ILE A 166 14.25 -7.49 7.60
C ILE A 166 13.30 -8.14 8.61
N THR A 167 13.60 -8.01 9.90
CA THR A 167 12.70 -8.40 10.98
C THR A 167 11.49 -7.48 11.03
N ARG A 168 10.28 -8.06 11.04
CA ARG A 168 9.00 -7.34 11.12
C ARG A 168 8.07 -8.05 12.07
N VAL A 169 7.86 -7.45 13.24
CA VAL A 169 6.95 -7.98 14.26
C VAL A 169 5.75 -7.05 14.40
N TYR A 170 4.57 -7.65 14.37
CA TYR A 170 3.30 -6.94 14.52
C TYR A 170 2.53 -7.50 15.71
N TYR A 171 1.76 -6.65 16.36
CA TYR A 171 0.78 -7.02 17.37
C TYR A 171 -0.62 -6.83 16.83
N ALA A 172 -1.50 -7.82 17.06
CA ALA A 172 -2.87 -7.78 16.60
C ALA A 172 -3.84 -8.38 17.61
N ILE A 173 -5.09 -7.90 17.63
CA ILE A 173 -6.20 -8.56 18.32
C ILE A 173 -7.12 -9.16 17.27
N VAL A 174 -7.39 -10.45 17.36
CA VAL A 174 -8.23 -11.19 16.42
C VAL A 174 -9.51 -11.69 17.07
N PHE A 175 -10.54 -11.91 16.26
CA PHE A 175 -11.76 -12.58 16.69
C PHE A 175 -11.52 -14.06 16.96
N GLY A 176 -12.24 -14.57 17.94
CA GLY A 176 -12.22 -15.98 18.32
C GLY A 176 -11.05 -16.34 19.24
N ASN A 177 -11.07 -17.58 19.68
CA ASN A 177 -10.03 -18.17 20.51
C ASN A 177 -9.18 -19.11 19.67
N LEU A 178 -7.97 -18.70 19.34
CA LEU A 178 -6.99 -19.55 18.68
C LEU A 178 -6.64 -20.74 19.60
N ARG A 179 -6.75 -21.94 19.09
CA ARG A 179 -6.52 -23.17 19.89
C ARG A 179 -5.04 -23.40 20.12
N GLU A 180 -4.26 -23.33 19.04
CA GLU A 180 -2.82 -23.50 19.06
C GLU A 180 -2.12 -22.23 19.54
N ASP A 181 -1.05 -22.38 20.33
CA ASP A 181 -0.28 -21.24 20.84
C ASP A 181 0.53 -20.54 19.77
N GLU A 182 0.87 -21.24 18.70
CA GLU A 182 1.60 -20.71 17.55
C GLU A 182 1.13 -21.38 16.26
N GLY A 183 1.37 -20.73 15.14
CA GLY A 183 1.07 -21.29 13.84
C GLY A 183 1.63 -20.46 12.68
N THR A 184 1.55 -21.05 11.50
CA THR A 184 2.00 -20.44 10.25
C THR A 184 0.89 -20.47 9.22
N VAL A 185 0.59 -19.32 8.63
CA VAL A 185 -0.27 -19.22 7.45
C VAL A 185 0.61 -18.98 6.24
N HIS A 186 0.68 -20.00 5.38
CA HIS A 186 1.41 -19.96 4.10
C HIS A 186 0.40 -20.04 2.97
N ALA A 187 0.01 -18.91 2.41
CA ALA A 187 -0.97 -18.84 1.33
C ALA A 187 -0.68 -17.62 0.43
N PRO A 188 -0.72 -17.79 -0.91
CA PRO A 188 -0.41 -16.69 -1.83
C PRO A 188 -1.46 -15.58 -1.74
N ILE A 189 -1.03 -14.32 -1.82
CA ILE A 189 -1.92 -13.17 -1.77
C ILE A 189 -1.89 -12.39 -3.09
N GLY A 190 -3.06 -12.11 -3.63
CA GLY A 190 -3.26 -11.27 -4.81
C GLY A 190 -4.55 -10.47 -4.72
N ARG A 191 -4.85 -9.69 -5.76
CA ARG A 191 -6.09 -8.91 -5.83
C ARG A 191 -7.32 -9.83 -5.79
N HIS A 192 -8.33 -9.43 -5.03
CA HIS A 192 -9.62 -10.15 -5.04
C HIS A 192 -10.24 -10.08 -6.44
N PRO A 193 -10.84 -11.18 -6.96
CA PRO A 193 -11.34 -11.24 -8.33
C PRO A 193 -12.38 -10.17 -8.68
N THR A 194 -13.23 -9.82 -7.75
CA THR A 194 -14.39 -8.92 -7.96
C THR A 194 -14.37 -7.66 -7.11
N ASP A 195 -13.77 -7.69 -5.93
CA ASP A 195 -13.72 -6.55 -5.01
C ASP A 195 -12.34 -5.88 -5.02
N ARG A 196 -12.26 -4.71 -5.67
CA ARG A 196 -11.00 -3.96 -5.82
C ARG A 196 -10.39 -3.45 -4.50
N LYS A 197 -11.18 -3.39 -3.42
CA LYS A 197 -10.70 -2.96 -2.09
C LYS A 197 -10.05 -4.11 -1.31
N LYS A 198 -10.26 -5.35 -1.75
CA LYS A 198 -9.79 -6.57 -1.08
C LYS A 198 -8.59 -7.21 -1.77
N MET A 199 -7.79 -7.87 -0.94
CA MET A 199 -6.85 -8.90 -1.34
C MET A 199 -7.45 -10.28 -1.01
N SER A 200 -6.91 -11.35 -1.60
CA SER A 200 -7.44 -12.71 -1.41
C SER A 200 -6.33 -13.74 -1.56
N ILE A 201 -6.44 -14.84 -0.81
CA ILE A 201 -5.61 -16.04 -0.98
C ILE A 201 -6.02 -16.86 -2.22
N HIS A 202 -7.20 -16.59 -2.78
CA HIS A 202 -7.73 -17.29 -3.96
C HIS A 202 -7.49 -16.55 -5.29
N SER A 203 -6.54 -15.61 -5.31
CA SER A 203 -6.20 -14.88 -6.52
C SER A 203 -5.40 -15.75 -7.49
N LYS A 204 -5.77 -15.75 -8.79
CA LYS A 204 -5.02 -16.44 -9.84
C LYS A 204 -3.58 -15.92 -10.04
N GLN A 205 -3.32 -14.68 -9.61
CA GLN A 205 -2.02 -14.00 -9.67
C GLN A 205 -1.48 -13.72 -8.26
N GLY A 206 -1.79 -14.59 -7.31
CA GLY A 206 -1.27 -14.50 -5.94
C GLY A 206 0.25 -14.64 -5.91
N ARG A 207 0.89 -13.82 -5.10
CA ARG A 207 2.33 -13.88 -4.80
C ARG A 207 2.52 -14.56 -3.47
N ASP A 208 3.54 -15.36 -3.34
CA ASP A 208 3.88 -16.08 -2.12
C ASP A 208 3.87 -15.17 -0.89
N ALA A 209 3.24 -15.67 0.20
CA ALA A 209 3.10 -14.92 1.44
C ALA A 209 3.08 -15.86 2.66
N ILE A 210 3.90 -15.51 3.67
CA ILE A 210 4.08 -16.30 4.89
C ILE A 210 3.96 -15.38 6.10
N THR A 211 3.07 -15.77 7.02
CA THR A 211 2.85 -15.11 8.31
C THR A 211 2.92 -16.15 9.42
N HIS A 212 3.84 -15.99 10.36
CA HIS A 212 3.88 -16.74 11.62
C HIS A 212 3.11 -15.96 12.67
N TYR A 213 2.36 -16.66 13.53
CA TYR A 213 1.73 -16.04 14.69
C TYR A 213 2.04 -16.80 15.97
N CYS A 214 2.08 -16.07 17.07
CA CYS A 214 2.18 -16.60 18.42
C CYS A 214 1.11 -15.94 19.29
N VAL A 215 0.39 -16.74 20.10
CA VAL A 215 -0.62 -16.26 21.02
C VAL A 215 0.05 -15.66 22.25
N LEU A 216 -0.24 -14.41 22.53
CA LEU A 216 0.23 -13.72 23.72
C LEU A 216 -0.77 -13.80 24.85
N GLU A 217 -2.09 -13.63 24.55
CA GLU A 217 -3.13 -13.68 25.57
C GLU A 217 -4.50 -14.04 24.95
N ARG A 218 -5.28 -14.88 25.65
CA ARG A 218 -6.63 -15.28 25.26
C ARG A 218 -7.68 -14.65 26.17
N PHE A 219 -8.77 -14.14 25.56
CA PHE A 219 -9.88 -13.48 26.24
C PHE A 219 -11.24 -14.17 25.96
N GLY A 220 -11.23 -15.47 25.64
CA GLY A 220 -12.41 -16.23 25.25
C GLY A 220 -12.87 -15.93 23.83
N ALA A 221 -13.56 -14.83 23.60
CA ALA A 221 -14.04 -14.43 22.27
C ALA A 221 -12.98 -13.73 21.39
N TYR A 222 -11.82 -13.40 21.95
CA TYR A 222 -10.72 -12.69 21.27
C TYR A 222 -9.37 -13.24 21.69
N THR A 223 -8.38 -13.05 20.82
CA THR A 223 -6.99 -13.45 21.09
C THR A 223 -6.05 -12.30 20.73
N PHE A 224 -5.13 -11.97 21.62
CA PHE A 224 -3.99 -11.08 21.37
C PHE A 224 -2.83 -11.91 20.85
N ILE A 225 -2.29 -11.53 19.70
CA ILE A 225 -1.24 -12.27 18.99
C ILE A 225 -0.07 -11.37 18.59
N GLU A 226 1.09 -11.97 18.52
CA GLU A 226 2.24 -11.48 17.79
C GLU A 226 2.26 -12.12 16.40
N CYS A 227 2.57 -11.35 15.37
CA CYS A 227 2.77 -11.84 14.00
C CYS A 227 4.17 -11.49 13.52
N ARG A 228 4.90 -12.48 12.99
CA ARG A 228 6.20 -12.31 12.31
C ARG A 228 6.05 -12.56 10.83
N LEU A 229 6.56 -11.64 10.02
CA LEU A 229 6.41 -11.67 8.57
C LEU A 229 7.71 -12.09 7.88
N GLU A 230 7.67 -13.13 7.05
CA GLU A 230 8.72 -13.36 6.06
C GLU A 230 8.51 -12.46 4.83
N THR A 231 7.29 -12.33 4.35
CA THR A 231 6.91 -11.52 3.19
C THR A 231 6.12 -10.27 3.63
N GLY A 232 5.93 -9.29 2.72
CA GLY A 232 5.19 -8.05 3.02
C GLY A 232 4.17 -7.72 1.93
N ARG A 233 3.13 -8.55 1.76
CA ARG A 233 2.06 -8.28 0.79
C ARG A 233 1.02 -7.32 1.36
N THR A 234 0.35 -6.61 0.48
CA THR A 234 -0.75 -5.71 0.87
C THR A 234 -1.79 -6.47 1.70
N HIS A 235 -2.17 -5.92 2.86
CA HIS A 235 -3.12 -6.51 3.80
C HIS A 235 -2.75 -7.93 4.32
N GLN A 236 -1.50 -8.34 4.27
CA GLN A 236 -1.10 -9.74 4.47
C GLN A 236 -1.64 -10.34 5.76
N ILE A 237 -1.33 -9.78 6.92
CA ILE A 237 -1.81 -10.30 8.21
C ILE A 237 -3.33 -10.33 8.25
N ARG A 238 -3.99 -9.30 7.76
CA ARG A 238 -5.45 -9.16 7.73
C ARG A 238 -6.10 -10.27 6.92
N VAL A 239 -5.58 -10.54 5.72
CA VAL A 239 -6.07 -11.60 4.82
C VAL A 239 -5.78 -12.98 5.40
N HIS A 240 -4.56 -13.23 5.88
CA HIS A 240 -4.15 -14.51 6.44
C HIS A 240 -4.97 -14.88 7.67
N MET A 241 -5.10 -13.97 8.64
CA MET A 241 -5.88 -14.26 9.85
C MET A 241 -7.39 -14.46 9.53
N ALA A 242 -7.93 -13.67 8.59
CA ALA A 242 -9.30 -13.88 8.12
C ALA A 242 -9.47 -15.24 7.42
N SER A 243 -8.49 -15.72 6.65
CA SER A 243 -8.54 -16.98 5.93
C SER A 243 -8.60 -18.22 6.83
N ILE A 244 -8.08 -18.10 8.06
CA ILE A 244 -8.16 -19.15 9.08
C ILE A 244 -9.31 -18.94 10.08
N GLY A 245 -10.25 -18.02 9.79
CA GLY A 245 -11.46 -17.78 10.61
C GLY A 245 -11.25 -16.81 11.77
N HIS A 246 -10.10 -16.15 11.86
CA HIS A 246 -9.74 -15.22 12.94
C HIS A 246 -9.43 -13.82 12.40
N PRO A 247 -10.38 -13.09 11.76
CA PRO A 247 -10.14 -11.75 11.28
C PRO A 247 -9.75 -10.80 12.40
N LEU A 248 -9.05 -9.72 12.06
CA LEU A 248 -8.63 -8.71 13.04
C LEU A 248 -9.84 -7.94 13.58
N LEU A 249 -9.82 -7.65 14.87
CA LEU A 249 -10.82 -6.83 15.52
C LEU A 249 -10.78 -5.39 14.96
N GLY A 250 -11.94 -4.83 14.62
CA GLY A 250 -12.06 -3.52 13.97
C GLY A 250 -11.80 -3.52 12.46
N ASP A 251 -11.47 -4.66 11.84
CA ASP A 251 -11.25 -4.70 10.39
C ASP A 251 -12.57 -4.65 9.62
N GLU A 252 -12.85 -3.50 8.97
CA GLU A 252 -14.07 -3.26 8.21
C GLU A 252 -14.10 -3.98 6.85
N VAL A 253 -12.93 -4.47 6.39
CA VAL A 253 -12.78 -5.10 5.06
C VAL A 253 -12.90 -6.61 5.15
N TYR A 254 -12.25 -7.22 6.16
CA TYR A 254 -12.16 -8.68 6.32
C TYR A 254 -12.88 -9.21 7.55
N GLY A 255 -13.26 -8.34 8.48
CA GLY A 255 -13.99 -8.69 9.70
C GLY A 255 -15.50 -8.72 9.53
N PRO A 256 -16.23 -9.05 10.58
CA PRO A 256 -17.69 -9.02 10.60
C PRO A 256 -18.21 -7.58 10.45
N VAL A 257 -19.38 -7.43 9.83
CA VAL A 257 -20.02 -6.11 9.60
C VAL A 257 -20.32 -5.40 10.93
N ARG A 258 -20.77 -6.16 11.94
CA ARG A 258 -21.02 -5.60 13.28
C ARG A 258 -19.77 -5.76 14.13
N GLN A 259 -19.16 -4.65 14.48
CA GLN A 259 -18.02 -4.61 15.37
C GLN A 259 -18.49 -4.42 16.82
N PRO A 260 -17.95 -5.20 17.78
CA PRO A 260 -18.37 -5.13 19.20
C PRO A 260 -17.79 -3.93 19.95
N PHE A 261 -16.84 -3.23 19.34
CA PHE A 261 -16.18 -2.03 19.86
C PHE A 261 -16.19 -0.94 18.81
N SER A 262 -16.29 0.32 19.23
CA SER A 262 -16.11 1.47 18.36
C SER A 262 -14.63 1.64 18.07
N LEU A 263 -14.17 1.06 16.95
CA LEU A 263 -12.79 1.09 16.49
C LEU A 263 -12.73 1.69 15.08
N GLU A 264 -11.81 2.57 14.87
CA GLU A 264 -11.52 3.14 13.54
C GLU A 264 -10.55 2.22 12.79
N GLY A 265 -11.06 1.15 12.16
CA GLY A 265 -10.26 0.17 11.41
C GLY A 265 -9.57 -0.88 12.29
N GLN A 266 -8.76 -1.71 11.66
CA GLN A 266 -8.13 -2.89 12.25
C GLN A 266 -7.23 -2.60 13.45
N THR A 267 -7.27 -3.48 14.45
CA THR A 267 -6.35 -3.47 15.59
C THR A 267 -5.07 -4.20 15.19
N LEU A 268 -4.15 -3.44 14.58
CA LEU A 268 -2.86 -3.92 14.06
C LEU A 268 -1.79 -2.87 14.30
N HIS A 269 -0.66 -3.29 14.86
CA HIS A 269 0.45 -2.42 15.21
C HIS A 269 1.77 -3.03 14.75
N ALA A 270 2.57 -2.30 13.97
CA ALA A 270 3.94 -2.65 13.63
C ALA A 270 4.84 -2.34 14.84
N GLY A 271 5.04 -3.34 15.69
CA GLY A 271 5.71 -3.16 16.98
C GLY A 271 7.22 -3.12 16.88
N VAL A 272 7.81 -3.97 16.01
CA VAL A 272 9.28 -4.07 15.90
C VAL A 272 9.70 -4.11 14.43
N LEU A 273 10.78 -3.38 14.12
CA LEU A 273 11.45 -3.38 12.83
C LEU A 273 12.96 -3.50 13.05
N GLY A 274 13.58 -4.57 12.49
CA GLY A 274 15.03 -4.80 12.57
C GLY A 274 15.64 -5.01 11.20
N PHE A 275 16.81 -4.43 10.96
CA PHE A 275 17.52 -4.52 9.68
C PHE A 275 19.02 -4.30 9.87
N ILE A 276 19.82 -4.65 8.86
CA ILE A 276 21.24 -4.28 8.81
C ILE A 276 21.33 -2.81 8.40
N HIS A 277 21.91 -1.99 9.26
CA HIS A 277 22.03 -0.56 8.99
C HIS A 277 22.89 -0.30 7.74
N PRO A 278 22.41 0.49 6.76
CA PRO A 278 23.09 0.64 5.48
C PRO A 278 24.55 1.09 5.57
N ARG A 279 24.87 1.97 6.50
CA ARG A 279 26.23 2.56 6.62
C ARG A 279 27.13 1.77 7.53
N THR A 280 26.64 1.32 8.68
CA THR A 280 27.49 0.63 9.67
C THR A 280 27.64 -0.86 9.38
N GLY A 281 26.70 -1.48 8.67
CA GLY A 281 26.63 -2.92 8.45
C GLY A 281 26.23 -3.72 9.70
N GLU A 282 25.85 -3.04 10.78
CA GLU A 282 25.42 -3.68 12.03
C GLU A 282 23.91 -3.90 12.02
N TYR A 283 23.45 -4.98 12.68
CA TYR A 283 22.02 -5.18 12.92
C TYR A 283 21.52 -4.17 13.95
N VAL A 284 20.45 -3.48 13.59
CA VAL A 284 19.75 -2.55 14.48
C VAL A 284 18.27 -2.91 14.54
N GLU A 285 17.66 -2.71 15.70
CA GLU A 285 16.25 -3.01 15.94
C GLU A 285 15.58 -1.85 16.68
N PHE A 286 14.40 -1.49 16.22
CA PHE A 286 13.61 -0.39 16.75
C PHE A 286 12.21 -0.86 17.09
N SER A 287 11.68 -0.39 18.22
CA SER A 287 10.34 -0.72 18.68
C SER A 287 9.48 0.53 18.80
N ALA A 288 8.21 0.41 18.44
CA ALA A 288 7.19 1.41 18.71
C ALA A 288 6.29 0.91 19.86
N PRO A 289 5.98 1.75 20.86
CA PRO A 289 5.07 1.37 21.95
C PRO A 289 3.66 1.17 21.40
N LEU A 290 2.89 0.28 22.03
CA LEU A 290 1.48 0.12 21.70
C LEU A 290 0.74 1.47 21.90
N PRO A 291 -0.09 1.88 20.95
CA PRO A 291 -0.84 3.13 21.07
C PRO A 291 -1.93 3.00 22.14
N ALA A 292 -2.28 4.10 22.79
CA ALA A 292 -3.24 4.15 23.93
C ALA A 292 -4.55 3.39 23.65
N TYR A 293 -5.13 3.55 22.44
CA TYR A 293 -6.37 2.83 22.09
C TYR A 293 -6.22 1.30 22.14
N PHE A 294 -5.01 0.80 21.82
CA PHE A 294 -4.74 -0.63 21.82
C PHE A 294 -4.59 -1.15 23.25
N GLU A 295 -3.85 -0.43 24.10
CA GLU A 295 -3.71 -0.75 25.53
C GLU A 295 -5.04 -0.71 26.27
N GLU A 296 -5.82 0.35 26.06
CA GLU A 296 -7.17 0.46 26.63
C GLU A 296 -8.10 -0.70 26.20
N LEU A 297 -7.95 -1.15 24.94
CA LEU A 297 -8.73 -2.29 24.45
C LEU A 297 -8.28 -3.59 25.13
N LEU A 298 -6.98 -3.82 25.28
CA LEU A 298 -6.46 -4.99 26.03
C LEU A 298 -6.96 -4.99 27.45
N GLU A 299 -6.93 -3.86 28.15
CA GLU A 299 -7.47 -3.75 29.52
C GLU A 299 -8.99 -4.07 29.60
N LYS A 300 -9.77 -3.56 28.63
CA LYS A 300 -11.21 -3.87 28.55
C LYS A 300 -11.44 -5.36 28.33
N LEU A 301 -10.63 -6.01 27.50
CA LEU A 301 -10.73 -7.44 27.24
C LEU A 301 -10.32 -8.28 28.46
N ARG A 302 -9.25 -7.90 29.18
CA ARG A 302 -8.84 -8.54 30.44
C ARG A 302 -9.94 -8.49 31.48
N LYS A 303 -10.50 -7.30 31.73
CA LYS A 303 -11.63 -7.13 32.67
C LYS A 303 -12.83 -7.98 32.30
N LYS A 304 -13.20 -8.09 30.99
CA LYS A 304 -14.30 -8.95 30.54
C LYS A 304 -13.99 -10.44 30.69
N ALA A 305 -12.75 -10.85 30.58
CA ALA A 305 -12.32 -12.24 30.76
C ALA A 305 -12.13 -12.65 32.24
N GLY A 306 -12.35 -11.73 33.19
CA GLY A 306 -12.13 -11.97 34.62
C GLY A 306 -10.66 -12.02 35.04
N LYS A 307 -9.80 -11.35 34.30
CA LYS A 307 -8.37 -11.25 34.52
C LYS A 307 -7.99 -9.87 35.06
#